data_d18e5659d357e6e220036e5916558a42
#
_entry.id   d18e5659d357e6e220036e5916558a42
#
_cell.length_a   1.000
_cell.length_b   1.000
_cell.length_c   1.000
_cell.angle_alpha   90.00
_cell.angle_beta   90.00
_cell.angle_gamma   90.00
#
_symmetry.space_group_name_H-M   'P 1'
#
loop_
_entity.id
_entity.type
_entity.pdbx_description
1 polymer ?
#
loop_
_entity_poly.entity_id
_entity_poly.type
_entity_poly.pdbx_seq_one_letter_code
_entity_poly.pdbx_strand_id
1 'polypeptide(L)' 'MANEAIREKVKATGVRYWEVAERIGVSDVTLCRQMRRELPEARQQLILQAIDELAGRDTDGEHS' A
#
# COMPACT_ATOMS: atom_id res chain seq x y z
N MET A 1 -6.75 -9.24 12.48
CA MET A 1 -7.33 -8.34 11.50
C MET A 1 -6.80 -8.65 10.12
N ALA A 2 -7.62 -8.42 9.12
CA ALA A 2 -7.21 -8.75 7.75
C ALA A 2 -6.07 -7.83 7.31
N ASN A 3 -5.11 -8.40 6.60
CA ASN A 3 -4.03 -7.65 5.94
C ASN A 3 -3.20 -6.84 6.92
N GLU A 4 -2.91 -7.44 8.06
CA GLU A 4 -2.20 -6.74 9.13
C GLU A 4 -0.83 -6.24 8.68
N ALA A 5 -0.11 -7.06 7.91
CA ALA A 5 1.22 -6.66 7.44
C ALA A 5 1.15 -5.41 6.57
N ILE A 6 0.12 -5.33 5.73
CA ILE A 6 -0.07 -4.16 4.86
C ILE A 6 -0.38 -2.93 5.71
N ARG A 7 -1.27 -3.08 6.68
CA ARG A 7 -1.66 -1.95 7.53
C ARG A 7 -0.47 -1.43 8.33
N GLU A 8 0.35 -2.34 8.85
CA GLU A 8 1.52 -1.94 9.61
C GLU A 8 2.53 -1.22 8.74
N LYS A 9 2.74 -1.72 7.53
CA LYS A 9 3.69 -1.10 6.63
C LYS A 9 3.25 0.30 6.21
N VAL A 10 1.96 0.46 5.93
CA VAL A 10 1.40 1.76 5.60
C VAL A 10 1.62 2.73 6.76
N LYS A 11 1.35 2.27 7.97
CA LYS A 11 1.52 3.11 9.15
C LYS A 11 2.98 3.48 9.37
N ALA A 12 3.87 2.52 9.18
CA ALA A 12 5.30 2.74 9.41
C ALA A 12 5.92 3.68 8.38
N THR A 13 5.46 3.62 7.14
CA THR A 13 6.04 4.40 6.05
C THR A 13 5.34 5.73 5.82
N GLY A 14 4.11 5.87 6.30
CA GLY A 14 3.33 7.08 6.04
C GLY A 14 2.71 7.13 4.67
N VAL A 15 2.84 6.08 3.89
CA VAL A 15 2.24 6.00 2.56
C VAL A 15 0.72 5.91 2.72
N ARG A 16 -0.01 6.55 1.82
CA ARG A 16 -1.46 6.58 1.90
C ARG A 16 -2.07 5.52 1.00
N TYR A 17 -3.25 5.03 1.39
CA TYR A 17 -3.91 3.98 0.62
C TYR A 17 -4.23 4.41 -0.80
N TRP A 18 -4.62 5.68 -0.99
CA TRP A 18 -4.95 6.13 -2.34
C TRP A 18 -3.72 6.13 -3.24
N GLU A 19 -2.55 6.37 -2.66
CA GLU A 19 -1.29 6.30 -3.42
C GLU A 19 -1.00 4.88 -3.86
N VAL A 20 -1.23 3.92 -2.95
CA VAL A 20 -1.03 2.52 -3.27
C VAL A 20 -2.00 2.09 -4.36
N ALA A 21 -3.26 2.49 -4.24
CA ALA A 21 -4.28 2.14 -5.23
C ALA A 21 -3.89 2.65 -6.61
N GLU A 22 -3.43 3.87 -6.66
CA GLU A 22 -3.02 4.47 -7.92
C GLU A 22 -1.83 3.72 -8.52
N ARG A 23 -0.90 3.33 -7.67
CA ARG A 23 0.29 2.62 -8.11
C ARG A 23 -0.04 1.26 -8.71
N ILE A 24 -1.00 0.54 -8.13
CA ILE A 24 -1.36 -0.79 -8.62
C ILE A 24 -2.50 -0.75 -9.64
N GLY A 25 -3.03 0.44 -9.93
CA GLY A 25 -4.00 0.60 -11.01
C GLY A 25 -5.44 0.36 -10.64
N VAL A 26 -5.82 0.58 -9.39
CA VAL A 26 -7.21 0.46 -8.96
C VAL A 26 -7.63 1.75 -8.26
N SER A 27 -8.94 1.94 -8.07
CA SER A 27 -9.41 3.09 -7.31
C SER A 27 -9.21 2.85 -5.82
N ASP A 28 -9.15 3.92 -5.04
CA ASP A 28 -8.97 3.79 -3.59
C ASP A 28 -10.19 3.11 -2.97
N VAL A 29 -11.37 3.32 -3.51
CA VAL A 29 -12.57 2.64 -3.04
C VAL A 29 -12.44 1.14 -3.25
N THR A 30 -11.95 0.74 -4.42
CA THR A 30 -11.74 -0.67 -4.72
C THR A 30 -10.73 -1.28 -3.77
N LEU A 31 -9.61 -0.58 -3.55
CA LEU A 31 -8.59 -1.08 -2.64
C LEU A 31 -9.13 -1.23 -1.23
N CYS A 32 -9.84 -0.23 -0.74
CA CYS A 32 -10.41 -0.28 0.61
C CYS A 32 -11.36 -1.45 0.74
N ARG A 33 -12.15 -1.71 -0.30
CA ARG A 33 -13.08 -2.82 -0.29
C ARG A 33 -12.34 -4.16 -0.24
N GLN A 34 -11.26 -4.27 -1.01
CA GLN A 34 -10.44 -5.48 -1.00
C GLN A 34 -9.76 -5.68 0.35
N MET A 35 -9.38 -4.62 1.00
CA MET A 35 -8.69 -4.69 2.28
C MET A 35 -9.58 -5.17 3.42
N ARG A 36 -10.87 -5.23 3.23
CA ARG A 36 -11.77 -5.73 4.26
C ARG A 36 -11.64 -7.23 4.44
N ARG A 37 -11.10 -7.93 3.47
CA ARG A 37 -10.90 -9.37 3.52
C ARG A 37 -9.42 -9.68 3.44
N GLU A 38 -9.07 -10.84 3.97
CA GLU A 38 -7.70 -11.33 3.85
C GLU A 38 -7.39 -11.52 2.38
N LEU A 39 -6.39 -10.82 1.88
CA LEU A 39 -6.01 -10.93 0.48
C LEU A 39 -5.15 -12.15 0.24
N PRO A 40 -5.19 -12.73 -0.98
CA PRO A 40 -4.25 -13.79 -1.34
C PRO A 40 -2.82 -13.30 -1.20
N GLU A 41 -1.92 -14.21 -0.93
CA GLU A 41 -0.53 -13.85 -0.68
C GLU A 41 0.07 -13.07 -1.85
N ALA A 42 -0.21 -13.50 -3.07
CA ALA A 42 0.32 -12.81 -4.24
C ALA A 42 -0.13 -11.36 -4.28
N ARG A 43 -1.38 -11.12 -3.92
CA ARG A 43 -1.90 -9.76 -3.91
C ARG A 43 -1.28 -8.94 -2.79
N GLN A 44 -1.08 -9.56 -1.64
CA GLN A 44 -0.43 -8.89 -0.51
C GLN A 44 0.98 -8.48 -0.89
N GLN A 45 1.73 -9.35 -1.55
CA GLN A 45 3.09 -9.04 -1.98
C GLN A 45 3.11 -7.87 -2.94
N LEU A 46 2.17 -7.82 -3.87
CA LEU A 46 2.09 -6.73 -4.82
C LEU A 46 1.88 -5.40 -4.09
N ILE A 47 0.98 -5.38 -3.13
CA ILE A 47 0.68 -4.17 -2.38
C ILE A 47 1.87 -3.76 -1.52
N LEU A 48 2.49 -4.72 -0.84
CA LEU A 48 3.66 -4.42 -0.01
C LEU A 48 4.79 -3.85 -0.84
N GLN A 49 5.01 -4.40 -2.03
CA GLN A 49 6.03 -3.88 -2.93
C GLN A 49 5.71 -2.46 -3.38
N ALA A 50 4.44 -2.19 -3.67
CA ALA A 50 4.04 -0.86 -4.05
C ALA A 50 4.30 0.14 -2.93
N ILE A 51 4.02 -0.25 -1.69
CA ILE A 51 4.28 0.61 -0.54
C ILE A 51 5.77 0.90 -0.42
N ASP A 52 6.60 -0.11 -0.58
CA ASP A 52 8.05 0.07 -0.52
C ASP A 52 8.53 1.07 -1.55
N GLU A 53 8.03 0.94 -2.76
CA GLU A 53 8.44 1.83 -3.84
C GLU A 53 8.00 3.27 -3.57
N LEU A 54 6.79 3.43 -3.08
CA LEU A 54 6.28 4.76 -2.76
C LEU A 54 7.03 5.38 -1.58
N ALA A 55 7.35 4.58 -0.58
CA ALA A 55 8.09 5.07 0.58
C ALA A 55 9.49 5.52 0.19
N GLY A 56 10.14 4.78 -0.70
CA GLY A 56 11.45 5.16 -1.19
C GLY A 56 11.40 6.45 -1.98
N ARG A 57 10.36 6.60 -2.78
CA ARG A 57 10.18 7.80 -3.58
C ARG A 57 9.95 9.03 -2.70
N ASP A 58 9.13 8.87 -1.66
CA ASP A 58 8.87 9.96 -0.73
C ASP A 58 10.15 10.42 -0.06
N THR A 59 10.98 9.47 0.34
CA THR A 59 12.25 9.80 0.96
C THR A 59 13.11 10.63 0.03
N ASP A 60 13.15 10.24 -1.23
CA ASP A 60 13.91 10.98 -2.23
C ASP A 60 13.34 12.38 -2.40
N GLY A 61 12.02 12.49 -2.41
CA GLY A 61 11.36 13.77 -2.56
C GLY A 61 11.71 14.74 -1.45
N GLU A 62 11.86 14.22 -0.25
CA GLU A 62 12.18 15.06 0.89
C GLU A 62 13.54 15.71 0.76
N HIS A 63 14.45 15.03 0.13
CA HIS A 63 15.80 15.56 -0.01
C HIS A 63 15.89 16.66 -1.03
N SER A 64 14.89 16.75 -1.86
CA SER A 64 14.86 17.81 -2.86
C SER A 64 14.39 19.09 -2.24
#